data_0751809d654a7dd24aa66cb61ba590ee
#
_entry.id   0751809d654a7dd24aa66cb61ba590ee
#
_cell.length_a   1.000
_cell.length_b   1.000
_cell.length_c   1.000
_cell.angle_alpha   90.00
_cell.angle_beta   90.00
_cell.angle_gamma   90.00
#
_symmetry.space_group_name_H-M   'P 1'
#
loop_
_entity.id
_entity.type
_entity.pdbx_description
1 polymer ?
#
loop_
_entity_poly.entity_id
_entity_poly.type
_entity_poly.pdbx_seq_one_letter_code
_entity_poly.pdbx_strand_id
1 'polypeptide(L)'
;RRQRQMCIRDSKKTRPLWKKVLQTVATVVLVISLSFGTLMVTSPNARARVIQWVREWYETHIVYRYSGEVIPEEMPQYEISNLPEGYQEIDRFTFSSYVSVIYQNEEGLPLYLDYNFIQQGGAHDFVTTNMDVSDIIVNGHAGQLFIAQDSNQGSAITWVDENQNLQFTIDGFADRESLLNMAESVRQLLK
;
A
#
# COMPACT_ATOMS: atom_id res chain seq x y z
N ARG A 1 -58.77 -39.48 48.96
CA ARG A 1 -58.20 -38.19 48.52
C ARG A 1 -56.68 -38.37 48.19
N ARG A 2 -56.33 -38.49 46.93
CA ARG A 2 -54.95 -38.54 46.47
C ARG A 2 -54.45 -37.08 46.19
N GLN A 3 -53.57 -36.62 46.99
CA GLN A 3 -52.86 -35.38 46.72
C GLN A 3 -51.81 -35.62 45.61
N ARG A 4 -51.94 -34.93 44.47
CA ARG A 4 -50.89 -34.88 43.44
C ARG A 4 -49.85 -33.89 43.90
N GLN A 5 -48.66 -34.40 44.21
CA GLN A 5 -47.45 -33.57 44.37
C GLN A 5 -47.00 -33.06 42.98
N MET A 6 -47.10 -31.77 42.82
CA MET A 6 -46.63 -31.06 41.65
C MET A 6 -45.09 -30.87 41.78
N CYS A 7 -44.31 -31.69 41.05
CA CYS A 7 -42.87 -31.49 40.97
C CYS A 7 -42.61 -30.21 40.16
N ILE A 8 -42.26 -29.15 40.85
CA ILE A 8 -41.72 -27.96 40.20
C ILE A 8 -40.30 -28.30 39.75
N ARG A 9 -40.16 -28.51 38.44
CA ARG A 9 -38.85 -28.74 37.80
C ARG A 9 -38.18 -27.39 37.65
N ASP A 10 -37.31 -27.05 38.59
CA ASP A 10 -36.40 -25.89 38.49
C ASP A 10 -35.49 -26.06 37.25
N SER A 11 -35.84 -25.43 36.16
CA SER A 11 -34.98 -25.34 35.00
C SER A 11 -33.88 -24.33 35.31
N LYS A 12 -32.73 -24.81 35.77
CA LYS A 12 -31.49 -24.02 35.83
C LYS A 12 -31.20 -23.51 34.41
N LYS A 13 -31.46 -22.21 34.16
CA LYS A 13 -31.10 -21.51 32.94
C LYS A 13 -29.57 -21.56 32.81
N THR A 14 -29.05 -22.57 32.13
CA THR A 14 -27.64 -22.65 31.75
C THR A 14 -27.38 -21.55 30.74
N ARG A 15 -26.59 -20.54 31.12
CA ARG A 15 -26.16 -19.49 30.21
C ARG A 15 -25.39 -20.17 29.06
N PRO A 16 -25.74 -19.87 27.78
CA PRO A 16 -25.11 -20.53 26.65
C PRO A 16 -23.59 -20.28 26.69
N LEU A 17 -22.83 -21.34 26.47
CA LEU A 17 -21.36 -21.35 26.59
C LEU A 17 -20.68 -20.18 25.85
N TRP A 18 -21.21 -19.82 24.70
CA TRP A 18 -20.66 -18.72 23.91
C TRP A 18 -20.78 -17.35 24.60
N LYS A 19 -21.81 -17.10 25.42
CA LYS A 19 -21.91 -15.88 26.25
C LYS A 19 -20.82 -15.81 27.32
N LYS A 20 -20.43 -16.97 27.86
CA LYS A 20 -19.28 -17.03 28.80
C LYS A 20 -17.98 -16.75 28.09
N VAL A 21 -17.77 -17.33 26.88
CA VAL A 21 -16.60 -17.06 26.05
C VAL A 21 -16.52 -15.58 25.67
N LEU A 22 -17.61 -14.99 25.20
CA LEU A 22 -17.65 -13.57 24.83
C LEU A 22 -17.35 -12.66 26.04
N GLN A 23 -17.91 -12.99 27.22
CA GLN A 23 -17.64 -12.26 28.45
C GLN A 23 -16.16 -12.37 28.88
N THR A 24 -15.55 -13.54 28.75
CA THR A 24 -14.13 -13.75 29.04
C THR A 24 -13.24 -12.96 28.08
N VAL A 25 -13.53 -13.01 26.77
CA VAL A 25 -12.80 -12.23 25.75
C VAL A 25 -12.92 -10.74 26.02
N ALA A 26 -14.13 -10.24 26.29
CA ALA A 26 -14.35 -8.83 26.61
C ALA A 26 -13.56 -8.39 27.86
N THR A 27 -13.52 -9.25 28.91
CA THR A 27 -12.73 -8.97 30.11
C THR A 27 -11.24 -8.90 29.83
N VAL A 28 -10.72 -9.86 29.03
CA VAL A 28 -9.30 -9.90 28.64
C VAL A 28 -8.93 -8.65 27.83
N VAL A 29 -9.72 -8.29 26.84
CA VAL A 29 -9.50 -7.07 26.02
C VAL A 29 -9.51 -5.82 26.91
N LEU A 30 -10.44 -5.73 27.85
CA LEU A 30 -10.55 -4.59 28.77
C LEU A 30 -9.33 -4.50 29.68
N VAL A 31 -8.85 -5.63 30.23
CA VAL A 31 -7.63 -5.67 31.07
C VAL A 31 -6.41 -5.25 30.27
N ILE A 32 -6.24 -5.76 29.05
CA ILE A 32 -5.11 -5.40 28.16
C ILE A 32 -5.17 -3.89 27.84
N SER A 33 -6.35 -3.36 27.49
CA SER A 33 -6.52 -1.95 27.15
C SER A 33 -6.22 -1.03 28.32
N LEU A 34 -6.68 -1.38 29.52
CA LEU A 34 -6.39 -0.61 30.75
C LEU A 34 -4.91 -0.69 31.10
N SER A 35 -4.29 -1.87 31.01
CA SER A 35 -2.86 -2.05 31.29
C SER A 35 -2.01 -1.26 30.31
N PHE A 36 -2.33 -1.30 29.02
CA PHE A 36 -1.64 -0.51 28.00
C PHE A 36 -1.85 0.98 28.19
N GLY A 37 -3.08 1.42 28.50
CA GLY A 37 -3.40 2.82 28.80
C GLY A 37 -2.64 3.34 30.02
N THR A 38 -2.60 2.58 31.11
CA THR A 38 -1.85 2.97 32.33
C THR A 38 -0.34 3.03 32.04
N LEU A 39 0.20 2.08 31.28
CA LEU A 39 1.62 2.06 30.90
C LEU A 39 1.98 3.29 30.05
N MET A 40 1.10 3.70 29.13
CA MET A 40 1.27 4.89 28.30
C MET A 40 1.22 6.20 29.11
N VAL A 41 0.41 6.26 30.18
CA VAL A 41 0.31 7.45 31.02
C VAL A 41 1.46 7.52 32.03
N THR A 42 1.83 6.39 32.64
CA THR A 42 2.79 6.36 33.76
C THR A 42 4.25 6.22 33.33
N SER A 43 4.52 5.69 32.12
CA SER A 43 5.88 5.45 31.64
C SER A 43 6.23 6.34 30.44
N PRO A 44 6.95 7.45 30.63
CA PRO A 44 7.44 8.29 29.52
C PRO A 44 8.29 7.52 28.52
N ASN A 45 9.08 6.55 28.98
CA ASN A 45 9.93 5.73 28.13
C ASN A 45 9.11 4.77 27.23
N ALA A 46 8.03 4.18 27.76
CA ALA A 46 7.14 3.33 26.94
C ALA A 46 6.44 4.15 25.85
N ARG A 47 5.93 5.33 26.23
CA ARG A 47 5.32 6.28 25.28
C ARG A 47 6.30 6.72 24.22
N ALA A 48 7.52 7.10 24.57
CA ALA A 48 8.56 7.50 23.63
C ALA A 48 8.89 6.39 22.62
N ARG A 49 9.02 5.14 23.07
CA ARG A 49 9.28 3.99 22.17
C ARG A 49 8.14 3.74 21.19
N VAL A 50 6.87 3.82 21.63
CA VAL A 50 5.72 3.64 20.74
C VAL A 50 5.62 4.79 19.74
N ILE A 51 5.81 6.04 20.20
CA ILE A 51 5.82 7.21 19.30
C ILE A 51 6.97 7.09 18.29
N GLN A 52 8.16 6.68 18.74
CA GLN A 52 9.31 6.47 17.87
C GLN A 52 9.03 5.38 16.84
N TRP A 53 8.45 4.24 17.26
CA TRP A 53 8.07 3.15 16.33
C TRP A 53 7.03 3.60 15.32
N VAL A 54 5.98 4.32 15.74
CA VAL A 54 4.97 4.87 14.82
C VAL A 54 5.59 5.86 13.83
N ARG A 55 6.47 6.75 14.31
CA ARG A 55 7.19 7.71 13.46
C ARG A 55 8.06 6.98 12.44
N GLU A 56 8.87 6.01 12.90
CA GLU A 56 9.74 5.21 12.05
C GLU A 56 8.93 4.45 10.99
N TRP A 57 7.77 3.91 11.37
CA TRP A 57 6.87 3.26 10.42
C TRP A 57 6.34 4.24 9.37
N TYR A 58 5.90 5.43 9.76
CA TYR A 58 5.44 6.47 8.82
C TYR A 58 6.59 7.06 7.98
N GLU A 59 7.79 7.15 8.50
CA GLU A 59 8.97 7.62 7.79
C GLU A 59 9.48 6.59 6.75
N THR A 60 9.21 5.30 6.98
CA THR A 60 9.63 4.21 6.09
C THR A 60 8.56 3.78 5.08
N HIS A 61 7.33 4.29 5.22
CA HIS A 61 6.20 3.93 4.36
C HIS A 61 5.47 5.18 3.87
N ILE A 62 5.48 5.37 2.57
CA ILE A 62 4.69 6.43 1.93
C ILE A 62 3.41 5.80 1.38
N VAL A 63 2.26 6.30 1.85
CA VAL A 63 0.94 5.78 1.46
C VAL A 63 0.24 6.84 0.63
N TYR A 64 0.04 6.56 -0.65
CA TYR A 64 -0.76 7.38 -1.54
C TYR A 64 -2.24 7.07 -1.34
N ARG A 65 -3.03 8.10 -1.03
CA ARG A 65 -4.48 8.00 -0.92
C ARG A 65 -5.12 9.00 -1.86
N TYR A 66 -6.00 8.50 -2.70
CA TYR A 66 -6.74 9.32 -3.65
C TYR A 66 -8.24 9.03 -3.57
N SER A 67 -9.05 10.04 -3.88
CA SER A 67 -10.51 9.94 -3.96
C SER A 67 -10.98 10.41 -5.34
N GLY A 68 -10.66 9.63 -6.37
CA GLY A 68 -11.06 9.92 -7.74
C GLY A 68 -12.41 9.34 -8.12
N GLU A 69 -13.05 9.92 -9.13
CA GLU A 69 -14.32 9.47 -9.70
C GLU A 69 -14.06 8.72 -11.03
N VAL A 70 -14.82 7.65 -11.25
CA VAL A 70 -15.04 6.93 -12.53
C VAL A 70 -13.79 6.31 -13.19
N ILE A 71 -13.77 4.99 -13.23
CA ILE A 71 -12.83 4.20 -14.03
C ILE A 71 -13.38 4.11 -15.47
N PRO A 72 -12.62 4.50 -16.51
CA PRO A 72 -12.98 4.27 -17.90
C PRO A 72 -13.19 2.79 -18.21
N GLU A 73 -14.01 2.48 -19.22
CA GLU A 73 -14.28 1.08 -19.61
C GLU A 73 -13.05 0.35 -20.18
N GLU A 74 -12.11 1.09 -20.79
CA GLU A 74 -10.87 0.54 -21.35
C GLU A 74 -9.65 1.22 -20.75
N MET A 75 -8.63 0.42 -20.42
CA MET A 75 -7.34 0.89 -19.93
C MET A 75 -6.53 1.48 -21.11
N PRO A 76 -6.16 2.77 -21.07
CA PRO A 76 -5.32 3.36 -22.11
C PRO A 76 -3.94 2.69 -22.13
N GLN A 77 -3.31 2.62 -23.29
CA GLN A 77 -2.00 2.02 -23.45
C GLN A 77 -0.91 3.09 -23.44
N TYR A 78 0.15 2.86 -22.66
CA TYR A 78 1.29 3.76 -22.56
C TYR A 78 2.60 3.00 -22.82
N GLU A 79 3.62 3.74 -23.25
CA GLU A 79 4.99 3.24 -23.42
C GLU A 79 5.99 4.28 -22.95
N ILE A 80 7.21 3.84 -22.64
CA ILE A 80 8.37 4.71 -22.47
C ILE A 80 9.00 4.92 -23.84
N SER A 81 9.00 6.15 -24.36
CA SER A 81 9.54 6.42 -25.68
C SER A 81 11.06 6.65 -25.69
N ASN A 82 11.65 6.97 -24.54
CA ASN A 82 13.09 7.18 -24.38
C ASN A 82 13.66 6.16 -23.39
N LEU A 83 13.74 4.90 -23.83
CA LEU A 83 14.37 3.82 -23.07
C LEU A 83 15.90 3.98 -23.04
N PRO A 84 16.58 3.58 -21.96
CA PRO A 84 18.02 3.46 -21.94
C PRO A 84 18.51 2.47 -23.02
N GLU A 85 19.75 2.64 -23.47
CA GLU A 85 20.34 1.80 -24.50
C GLU A 85 20.28 0.29 -24.13
N GLY A 86 19.89 -0.53 -25.10
CA GLY A 86 19.76 -1.98 -24.93
C GLY A 86 18.44 -2.46 -24.32
N TYR A 87 17.59 -1.57 -23.78
CA TYR A 87 16.28 -1.98 -23.28
C TYR A 87 15.25 -2.10 -24.39
N GLN A 88 14.42 -3.15 -24.31
CA GLN A 88 13.28 -3.38 -25.19
C GLN A 88 12.11 -3.97 -24.42
N GLU A 89 10.87 -3.68 -24.85
CA GLU A 89 9.68 -4.31 -24.28
C GLU A 89 9.70 -5.81 -24.59
N ILE A 90 9.58 -6.64 -23.54
CA ILE A 90 9.56 -8.10 -23.67
C ILE A 90 8.19 -8.69 -23.34
N ASP A 91 7.40 -8.00 -22.53
CA ASP A 91 6.06 -8.46 -22.15
C ASP A 91 5.17 -7.30 -21.71
N ARG A 92 3.83 -7.52 -21.77
CA ARG A 92 2.82 -6.54 -21.34
C ARG A 92 1.59 -7.24 -20.79
N PHE A 93 1.30 -6.99 -19.53
CA PHE A 93 0.11 -7.49 -18.85
C PHE A 93 -0.93 -6.39 -18.72
N THR A 94 -2.11 -6.59 -19.29
CA THR A 94 -3.21 -5.61 -19.23
C THR A 94 -4.40 -6.21 -18.51
N PHE A 95 -4.80 -5.56 -17.41
CA PHE A 95 -6.00 -5.85 -16.65
C PHE A 95 -6.97 -4.67 -16.76
N SER A 96 -8.16 -4.81 -16.21
CA SER A 96 -9.19 -3.76 -16.28
C SER A 96 -8.81 -2.43 -15.58
N SER A 97 -7.96 -2.48 -14.56
CA SER A 97 -7.57 -1.31 -13.76
C SER A 97 -6.06 -1.13 -13.58
N TYR A 98 -5.27 -1.99 -14.21
CA TYR A 98 -3.81 -2.02 -14.04
C TYR A 98 -3.14 -2.56 -15.31
N VAL A 99 -2.01 -1.97 -15.67
CA VAL A 99 -1.12 -2.48 -16.72
C VAL A 99 0.30 -2.50 -16.20
N SER A 100 1.02 -3.57 -16.53
CA SER A 100 2.46 -3.71 -16.30
C SER A 100 3.14 -3.97 -17.65
N VAL A 101 4.11 -3.13 -17.98
CA VAL A 101 4.96 -3.27 -19.15
C VAL A 101 6.36 -3.62 -18.69
N ILE A 102 6.88 -4.73 -19.18
CA ILE A 102 8.20 -5.22 -18.79
C ILE A 102 9.19 -4.96 -19.92
N TYR A 103 10.23 -4.22 -19.58
CA TYR A 103 11.38 -4.02 -20.45
C TYR A 103 12.57 -4.80 -19.89
N GLN A 104 13.48 -5.21 -20.75
CA GLN A 104 14.69 -5.90 -20.34
C GLN A 104 15.83 -5.50 -21.26
N ASN A 105 17.05 -5.37 -20.69
CA ASN A 105 18.25 -5.16 -21.49
C ASN A 105 18.94 -6.49 -21.86
N GLU A 106 20.02 -6.42 -22.63
CA GLU A 106 20.80 -7.59 -23.06
C GLU A 106 21.42 -8.37 -21.90
N GLU A 107 21.64 -7.74 -20.74
CA GLU A 107 22.17 -8.37 -19.53
C GLU A 107 21.09 -9.06 -18.70
N GLY A 108 19.82 -8.95 -19.12
CA GLY A 108 18.68 -9.52 -18.42
C GLY A 108 18.17 -8.68 -17.26
N LEU A 109 18.60 -7.43 -17.11
CA LEU A 109 18.11 -6.52 -16.06
C LEU A 109 16.72 -6.02 -16.42
N PRO A 110 15.74 -6.20 -15.56
CA PRO A 110 14.37 -5.76 -15.80
C PRO A 110 14.18 -4.28 -15.48
N LEU A 111 13.22 -3.67 -16.16
CA LEU A 111 12.66 -2.36 -15.91
C LEU A 111 11.15 -2.48 -16.11
N TYR A 112 10.37 -1.92 -15.20
CA TYR A 112 8.92 -2.00 -15.22
C TYR A 112 8.31 -0.61 -15.41
N LEU A 113 7.29 -0.52 -16.24
CA LEU A 113 6.35 0.59 -16.27
C LEU A 113 4.99 0.07 -15.84
N ASP A 114 4.61 0.40 -14.62
CA ASP A 114 3.33 0.06 -14.04
C ASP A 114 2.42 1.28 -14.01
N TYR A 115 1.16 1.11 -14.39
CA TYR A 115 0.17 2.15 -14.23
C TYR A 115 -1.21 1.59 -13.94
N ASN A 116 -1.94 2.31 -13.11
CA ASN A 116 -3.26 1.88 -12.65
C ASN A 116 -4.20 3.06 -12.46
N PHE A 117 -5.50 2.78 -12.60
CA PHE A 117 -6.51 3.74 -12.17
C PHE A 117 -6.49 3.89 -10.65
N ILE A 118 -6.52 5.15 -10.21
CA ILE A 118 -6.59 5.45 -8.80
C ILE A 118 -8.03 5.25 -8.35
N GLN A 119 -8.26 4.23 -7.53
CA GLN A 119 -9.58 3.90 -7.01
C GLN A 119 -9.87 4.68 -5.72
N GLN A 120 -11.14 5.04 -5.51
CA GLN A 120 -11.56 5.67 -4.27
C GLN A 120 -11.21 4.77 -3.06
N GLY A 121 -10.42 5.32 -2.13
CA GLY A 121 -9.93 4.57 -0.96
C GLY A 121 -8.76 3.62 -1.24
N GLY A 122 -8.25 3.58 -2.46
CA GLY A 122 -6.99 2.90 -2.78
C GLY A 122 -5.82 3.56 -2.07
N ALA A 123 -4.85 2.75 -1.65
CA ALA A 123 -3.58 3.21 -1.10
C ALA A 123 -2.46 2.37 -1.71
N HIS A 124 -1.44 3.03 -2.22
CA HIS A 124 -0.19 2.39 -2.59
C HIS A 124 0.83 2.62 -1.48
N ASP A 125 1.47 1.54 -1.05
CA ASP A 125 2.46 1.54 0.02
C ASP A 125 3.84 1.27 -0.59
N PHE A 126 4.76 2.21 -0.38
CA PHE A 126 6.15 2.06 -0.79
C PHE A 126 7.04 1.90 0.43
N VAL A 127 7.82 0.82 0.45
CA VAL A 127 8.84 0.61 1.48
C VAL A 127 10.05 1.47 1.13
N THR A 128 10.29 2.50 1.94
CA THR A 128 11.36 3.50 1.70
C THR A 128 12.63 3.24 2.51
N THR A 129 12.73 2.06 3.12
CA THR A 129 13.93 1.69 3.91
C THR A 129 15.17 1.66 3.01
N ASN A 130 16.20 2.40 3.39
CA ASN A 130 17.44 2.58 2.64
C ASN A 130 17.25 3.21 1.25
N MET A 131 16.28 4.12 1.12
CA MET A 131 16.06 4.91 -0.07
C MET A 131 16.14 6.41 0.23
N ASP A 132 16.73 7.17 -0.67
CA ASP A 132 16.66 8.61 -0.70
C ASP A 132 15.39 9.02 -1.43
N VAL A 133 14.45 9.65 -0.71
CA VAL A 133 13.16 10.07 -1.26
C VAL A 133 13.20 11.57 -1.54
N SER A 134 12.74 11.97 -2.72
CA SER A 134 12.60 13.38 -3.09
C SER A 134 11.35 13.64 -3.89
N ASP A 135 10.68 14.76 -3.61
CA ASP A 135 9.56 15.24 -4.40
C ASP A 135 10.05 15.73 -5.76
N ILE A 136 9.29 15.43 -6.80
CA ILE A 136 9.57 15.77 -8.19
C ILE A 136 8.31 16.22 -8.91
N ILE A 137 8.50 16.75 -10.12
CA ILE A 137 7.41 17.04 -11.06
C ILE A 137 7.73 16.33 -12.37
N VAL A 138 6.82 15.49 -12.86
CA VAL A 138 6.89 14.80 -14.15
C VAL A 138 5.80 15.35 -15.06
N ASN A 139 6.18 16.03 -16.16
CA ASN A 139 5.23 16.61 -17.13
C ASN A 139 4.14 17.49 -16.50
N GLY A 140 4.46 18.19 -15.39
CA GLY A 140 3.54 19.06 -14.65
C GLY A 140 2.76 18.35 -13.54
N HIS A 141 2.93 17.05 -13.36
CA HIS A 141 2.28 16.24 -12.32
C HIS A 141 3.22 16.02 -11.13
N ALA A 142 2.67 16.11 -9.92
CA ALA A 142 3.42 15.85 -8.70
C ALA A 142 3.76 14.36 -8.58
N GLY A 143 4.98 14.08 -8.14
CA GLY A 143 5.46 12.72 -7.97
C GLY A 143 6.58 12.61 -6.95
N GLN A 144 7.09 11.43 -6.79
CA GLN A 144 8.22 11.12 -5.90
C GLN A 144 9.23 10.20 -6.57
N LEU A 145 10.47 10.43 -6.23
CA LEU A 145 11.61 9.65 -6.70
C LEU A 145 12.26 8.96 -5.50
N PHE A 146 12.48 7.67 -5.64
CA PHE A 146 13.05 6.77 -4.64
C PHE A 146 14.37 6.23 -5.19
N ILE A 147 15.49 6.71 -4.68
CA ILE A 147 16.82 6.24 -5.10
C ILE A 147 17.36 5.30 -4.05
N ALA A 148 17.64 4.07 -4.46
CA ALA A 148 18.24 3.07 -3.60
C ALA A 148 19.67 3.47 -3.19
N GLN A 149 19.97 3.30 -1.90
CA GLN A 149 21.32 3.52 -1.36
C GLN A 149 22.21 2.28 -1.58
N ASP A 150 21.61 1.13 -1.85
CA ASP A 150 22.30 -0.14 -2.13
C ASP A 150 22.18 -0.45 -3.63
N SER A 151 23.30 -0.78 -4.27
CA SER A 151 23.38 -1.17 -5.69
C SER A 151 22.63 -2.47 -6.02
N ASN A 152 22.28 -3.27 -5.02
CA ASN A 152 21.47 -4.49 -5.19
C ASN A 152 19.96 -4.24 -5.13
N GLN A 153 19.55 -3.01 -4.85
CA GLN A 153 18.15 -2.61 -4.77
C GLN A 153 17.80 -1.71 -5.95
N GLY A 154 16.62 -1.93 -6.55
CA GLY A 154 16.09 -1.07 -7.61
C GLY A 154 15.67 0.30 -7.06
N SER A 155 15.73 1.31 -7.92
CA SER A 155 15.21 2.65 -7.69
C SER A 155 13.86 2.79 -8.38
N ALA A 156 13.02 3.72 -7.94
CA ALA A 156 11.70 3.92 -8.51
C ALA A 156 11.34 5.41 -8.64
N ILE A 157 10.44 5.71 -9.56
CA ILE A 157 9.80 7.00 -9.72
C ILE A 157 8.29 6.80 -9.86
N THR A 158 7.49 7.57 -9.13
CA THR A 158 6.03 7.50 -9.24
C THR A 158 5.44 8.90 -9.36
N TRP A 159 4.36 9.04 -10.13
CA TRP A 159 3.61 10.30 -10.25
C TRP A 159 2.14 10.01 -10.54
N VAL A 160 1.31 11.03 -10.35
CA VAL A 160 -0.14 10.95 -10.54
C VAL A 160 -0.57 11.93 -11.62
N ASP A 161 -1.17 11.42 -12.69
CA ASP A 161 -1.92 12.22 -13.65
C ASP A 161 -3.38 12.32 -13.18
N GLU A 162 -3.70 13.43 -12.52
CA GLU A 162 -5.04 13.68 -11.98
C GLU A 162 -6.08 13.85 -13.09
N ASN A 163 -5.68 14.31 -14.27
CA ASN A 163 -6.60 14.54 -15.39
C ASN A 163 -7.12 13.21 -15.98
N GLN A 164 -6.29 12.19 -15.95
CA GLN A 164 -6.61 10.86 -16.46
C GLN A 164 -6.95 9.86 -15.36
N ASN A 165 -6.83 10.28 -14.09
CA ASN A 165 -7.02 9.43 -12.91
C ASN A 165 -6.09 8.20 -12.92
N LEU A 166 -4.84 8.41 -13.35
CA LEU A 166 -3.82 7.37 -13.45
C LEU A 166 -2.65 7.66 -12.52
N GLN A 167 -2.18 6.62 -11.86
CA GLN A 167 -0.89 6.61 -11.20
C GLN A 167 0.08 5.79 -12.05
N PHE A 168 1.26 6.35 -12.27
CA PHE A 168 2.37 5.71 -12.98
C PHE A 168 3.49 5.42 -12.01
N THR A 169 4.20 4.32 -12.24
CA THR A 169 5.43 3.95 -11.54
C THR A 169 6.41 3.37 -12.55
N ILE A 170 7.65 3.81 -12.53
CA ILE A 170 8.76 3.15 -13.21
C ILE A 170 9.72 2.67 -12.14
N ASP A 171 10.07 1.39 -12.16
CA ASP A 171 11.04 0.82 -11.25
C ASP A 171 12.04 -0.10 -11.95
N GLY A 172 13.26 -0.11 -11.43
CA GLY A 172 14.36 -0.91 -11.98
C GLY A 172 15.72 -0.45 -11.48
N PHE A 173 16.76 -1.06 -12.06
CA PHE A 173 18.15 -0.69 -11.76
C PHE A 173 18.58 0.48 -12.63
N ALA A 174 18.09 1.68 -12.30
CA ALA A 174 18.38 2.91 -13.04
C ALA A 174 18.77 4.03 -12.06
N ASP A 175 19.59 4.94 -12.55
CA ASP A 175 19.97 6.14 -11.81
C ASP A 175 18.88 7.22 -11.89
N ARG A 176 19.09 8.29 -11.11
CA ARG A 176 18.15 9.42 -11.03
C ARG A 176 17.82 10.04 -12.39
N GLU A 177 18.86 10.29 -13.21
CA GLU A 177 18.70 10.97 -14.48
C GLU A 177 17.93 10.10 -15.49
N SER A 178 18.27 8.82 -15.54
CA SER A 178 17.59 7.83 -16.37
C SER A 178 16.12 7.70 -16.00
N LEU A 179 15.78 7.60 -14.70
CA LEU A 179 14.40 7.51 -14.24
C LEU A 179 13.59 8.76 -14.60
N LEU A 180 14.15 9.96 -14.43
CA LEU A 180 13.49 11.20 -14.80
C LEU A 180 13.26 11.28 -16.32
N ASN A 181 14.27 10.98 -17.12
CA ASN A 181 14.18 10.98 -18.59
C ASN A 181 13.14 9.99 -19.10
N MET A 182 13.08 8.79 -18.51
CA MET A 182 12.05 7.80 -18.82
C MET A 182 10.66 8.28 -18.45
N ALA A 183 10.47 8.79 -17.24
CA ALA A 183 9.17 9.27 -16.75
C ALA A 183 8.62 10.41 -17.63
N GLU A 184 9.45 11.39 -17.98
CA GLU A 184 9.08 12.49 -18.86
C GLU A 184 8.74 12.03 -20.28
N SER A 185 9.27 10.88 -20.69
CA SER A 185 9.07 10.29 -22.03
C SER A 185 7.88 9.36 -22.13
N VAL A 186 7.16 9.09 -21.03
CA VAL A 186 5.95 8.24 -21.05
C VAL A 186 4.89 8.93 -21.91
N ARG A 187 4.35 8.20 -22.87
CA ARG A 187 3.33 8.69 -23.78
C ARG A 187 2.26 7.64 -24.05
N GLN A 188 1.07 8.12 -24.31
CA GLN A 188 -0.04 7.26 -24.71
C GLN A 188 0.13 6.80 -26.15
N LEU A 189 -0.09 5.51 -26.37
CA LEU A 189 -0.18 4.92 -27.71
C LEU A 189 -1.52 5.30 -28.32
N LEU A 190 -1.50 6.04 -29.42
CA LEU A 190 -2.70 6.34 -30.20
C LEU A 190 -3.15 5.05 -30.92
N LYS A 191 -4.44 4.72 -30.74
CA LYS A 191 -5.07 3.60 -31.48
C LYS A 191 -5.22 3.93 -32.96
#